data_e88079186c392e355ba2c0f8eb582a99
#
_entry.id   e88079186c392e355ba2c0f8eb582a99
#
_cell.length_a   1.000
_cell.length_b   1.000
_cell.length_c   1.000
_cell.angle_alpha   90.00
_cell.angle_beta   90.00
_cell.angle_gamma   90.00
#
_symmetry.space_group_name_H-M   'P 1'
#
loop_
_entity.id
_entity.type
_entity.pdbx_description
1 polymer ?
#
loop_
_entity_poly.entity_id
_entity_poly.type
_entity_poly.pdbx_seq_one_letter_code
_entity_poly.pdbx_strand_id
1 'polypeptide(L)'
;TMKGYMVPRKAGWDTHGLPVELEVEKMLGLDGKEQIEEYGIEPFIKHCKESVWKYKGMWEDFSSTVGFWADMDNPYVTYDNNFIESEWWALKQIWDKGLLYKGFKIVPYCPRCGTPLSSHEVAQGYKTLKERTAVVRFKIVGEDAYFLAWTTTPWTLCSNIALCVN
;
A
#
# COMPACT_ATOMS: atom_id res chain seq x y z
N THR A 1 -17.67 7.77 28.32
CA THR A 1 -18.53 6.81 29.04
C THR A 1 -18.42 7.00 30.55
N MET A 2 -17.23 6.95 31.16
CA MET A 2 -17.04 7.07 32.64
C MET A 2 -17.55 8.39 33.24
N LYS A 3 -17.67 9.46 32.45
CA LYS A 3 -18.24 10.75 32.85
C LYS A 3 -19.74 10.90 32.50
N GLY A 4 -20.41 9.81 32.12
CA GLY A 4 -21.84 9.82 31.79
C GLY A 4 -22.18 10.19 30.35
N TYR A 5 -21.19 10.42 29.48
CA TYR A 5 -21.46 10.71 28.08
C TYR A 5 -21.65 9.43 27.28
N MET A 6 -22.56 9.48 26.29
CA MET A 6 -22.66 8.45 25.29
C MET A 6 -21.46 8.55 24.33
N VAL A 7 -20.71 7.48 24.19
CA VAL A 7 -19.55 7.38 23.31
C VAL A 7 -19.75 6.17 22.41
N PRO A 8 -20.36 6.33 21.21
CA PRO A 8 -20.50 5.22 20.27
C PRO A 8 -19.10 4.84 19.75
N ARG A 9 -18.73 3.59 19.97
CA ARG A 9 -17.45 3.01 19.51
C ARG A 9 -17.77 1.91 18.53
N LYS A 10 -17.63 2.21 17.26
CA LYS A 10 -17.93 1.29 16.17
C LYS A 10 -16.68 0.52 15.77
N ALA A 11 -16.79 -0.81 15.66
CA ALA A 11 -15.74 -1.62 15.05
C ALA A 11 -15.63 -1.35 13.55
N GLY A 12 -14.51 -1.70 12.95
CA GLY A 12 -14.29 -1.54 11.51
C GLY A 12 -13.36 -2.60 10.96
N TRP A 13 -13.64 -2.99 9.73
CA TRP A 13 -12.87 -3.98 8.99
C TRP A 13 -12.33 -3.38 7.69
N ASP A 14 -11.00 -3.32 7.58
CA ASP A 14 -10.31 -3.09 6.33
C ASP A 14 -10.25 -4.40 5.55
N THR A 15 -10.98 -4.48 4.46
CA THR A 15 -11.34 -5.74 3.81
C THR A 15 -10.84 -5.85 2.38
N HIS A 16 -9.93 -4.99 1.97
CA HIS A 16 -9.39 -4.97 0.61
C HIS A 16 -7.89 -4.63 0.58
N GLY A 17 -7.34 -4.61 -0.63
CA GLY A 17 -5.96 -4.28 -0.89
C GLY A 17 -5.03 -5.48 -0.94
N LEU A 18 -3.75 -5.20 -1.15
CA LEU A 18 -2.71 -6.17 -1.44
C LEU A 18 -2.59 -7.33 -0.42
N PRO A 19 -2.73 -7.13 0.91
CA PRO A 19 -2.64 -8.24 1.85
C PRO A 19 -3.71 -9.32 1.63
N VAL A 20 -4.93 -8.93 1.28
CA VAL A 20 -6.03 -9.86 0.96
C VAL A 20 -5.75 -10.59 -0.34
N GLU A 21 -5.33 -9.85 -1.37
CA GLU A 21 -5.00 -10.41 -2.68
C GLU A 21 -3.89 -11.46 -2.60
N LEU A 22 -2.79 -11.17 -1.89
CA LEU A 22 -1.67 -12.09 -1.72
C LEU A 22 -2.05 -13.37 -0.95
N GLU A 23 -2.95 -13.27 0.03
CA GLU A 23 -3.46 -14.47 0.74
C GLU A 23 -4.28 -15.35 -0.21
N VAL A 24 -5.11 -14.75 -1.05
CA VAL A 24 -5.94 -15.48 -2.03
C VAL A 24 -5.10 -16.03 -3.18
N GLU A 25 -4.12 -15.27 -3.71
CA GLU A 25 -3.14 -15.78 -4.67
C GLU A 25 -2.49 -17.06 -4.17
N LYS A 26 -1.99 -17.02 -2.93
CA LYS A 26 -1.35 -18.17 -2.29
C LYS A 26 -2.30 -19.35 -2.12
N MET A 27 -3.54 -19.09 -1.72
CA MET A 27 -4.57 -20.10 -1.54
C MET A 27 -4.93 -20.79 -2.86
N LEU A 28 -4.99 -20.05 -3.95
CA LEU A 28 -5.34 -20.55 -5.29
C LEU A 28 -4.12 -21.06 -6.08
N GLY A 29 -2.90 -20.85 -5.57
CA GLY A 29 -1.65 -21.22 -6.26
C GLY A 29 -1.35 -20.35 -7.48
N LEU A 30 -1.85 -19.10 -7.49
CA LEU A 30 -1.60 -18.12 -8.54
C LEU A 30 -0.30 -17.34 -8.26
N ASP A 31 0.34 -16.84 -9.30
CA ASP A 31 1.55 -16.02 -9.20
C ASP A 31 1.43 -14.77 -10.09
N GLY A 32 0.92 -13.71 -9.47
CA GLY A 32 0.86 -12.38 -10.04
C GLY A 32 -0.38 -12.11 -10.92
N LYS A 33 -0.40 -10.88 -11.41
CA LYS A 33 -1.56 -10.26 -12.03
C LYS A 33 -2.06 -10.99 -13.28
N GLU A 34 -1.15 -11.46 -14.13
CA GLU A 34 -1.51 -12.15 -15.38
C GLU A 34 -2.33 -13.42 -15.10
N GLN A 35 -1.92 -14.22 -14.12
CA GLN A 35 -2.64 -15.43 -13.74
C GLN A 35 -3.97 -15.14 -13.05
N ILE A 36 -4.08 -14.02 -12.33
CA ILE A 36 -5.35 -13.56 -11.75
C ILE A 36 -6.33 -13.18 -12.87
N GLU A 37 -5.87 -12.47 -13.90
CA GLU A 37 -6.69 -12.08 -15.05
C GLU A 37 -7.17 -13.32 -15.85
N GLU A 38 -6.29 -14.33 -16.03
CA GLU A 38 -6.65 -15.60 -16.66
C GLU A 38 -7.66 -16.41 -15.84
N TYR A 39 -7.48 -16.45 -14.52
CA TYR A 39 -8.41 -17.10 -13.59
C TYR A 39 -9.78 -16.44 -13.61
N GLY A 40 -9.83 -15.15 -13.82
CA GLY A 40 -11.01 -14.30 -13.86
C GLY A 40 -11.13 -13.41 -12.62
N ILE A 41 -11.33 -12.13 -12.87
CA ILE A 41 -11.38 -11.10 -11.81
C ILE A 41 -12.57 -11.33 -10.87
N GLU A 42 -13.75 -11.64 -11.42
CA GLU A 42 -14.97 -11.82 -10.61
C GLU A 42 -14.86 -13.00 -9.62
N PRO A 43 -14.47 -14.23 -10.02
CA PRO A 43 -14.27 -15.31 -9.06
C PRO A 43 -13.12 -15.04 -8.08
N PHE A 44 -12.06 -14.36 -8.51
CA PHE A 44 -10.98 -13.95 -7.61
C PHE A 44 -11.48 -13.00 -6.51
N ILE A 45 -12.23 -11.95 -6.86
CA ILE A 45 -12.84 -11.01 -5.91
C ILE A 45 -13.79 -11.75 -4.95
N LYS A 46 -14.54 -12.73 -5.42
CA LYS A 46 -15.39 -13.53 -4.55
C LYS A 46 -14.57 -14.23 -3.47
N HIS A 47 -13.48 -14.88 -3.84
CA HIS A 47 -12.56 -15.51 -2.87
C HIS A 47 -11.94 -14.47 -1.91
N CYS A 48 -11.60 -13.28 -2.38
CA CYS A 48 -11.13 -12.19 -1.53
C CYS A 48 -12.18 -11.83 -0.46
N LYS A 49 -13.44 -11.62 -0.86
CA LYS A 49 -14.53 -11.31 0.06
C LYS A 49 -14.80 -12.41 1.08
N GLU A 50 -14.66 -13.67 0.70
CA GLU A 50 -14.80 -14.81 1.60
C GLU A 50 -13.62 -14.91 2.58
N SER A 51 -12.40 -14.66 2.09
CA SER A 51 -11.16 -14.78 2.87
C SER A 51 -11.09 -13.80 4.04
N VAL A 52 -11.58 -12.57 3.89
CA VAL A 52 -11.48 -11.53 4.94
C VAL A 52 -12.22 -11.92 6.23
N TRP A 53 -13.20 -12.79 6.16
CA TRP A 53 -13.98 -13.22 7.34
C TRP A 53 -13.38 -14.39 8.11
N LYS A 54 -12.36 -15.03 7.57
CA LYS A 54 -11.69 -16.19 8.17
C LYS A 54 -11.20 -15.93 9.59
N TYR A 55 -10.76 -14.72 9.89
CA TYR A 55 -10.16 -14.35 11.16
C TYR A 55 -11.08 -13.48 12.04
N LYS A 56 -12.31 -13.20 11.60
CA LYS A 56 -13.24 -12.30 12.31
C LYS A 56 -13.46 -12.75 13.77
N GLY A 57 -13.84 -14.00 14.00
CA GLY A 57 -14.10 -14.53 15.32
C GLY A 57 -12.89 -14.42 16.26
N MET A 58 -11.67 -14.70 15.73
CA MET A 58 -10.44 -14.56 16.50
C MET A 58 -10.20 -13.12 16.97
N TRP A 59 -10.48 -12.13 16.11
CA TRP A 59 -10.35 -10.72 16.44
C TRP A 59 -11.42 -10.27 17.47
N GLU A 60 -12.64 -10.77 17.36
CA GLU A 60 -13.71 -10.48 18.31
C GLU A 60 -13.38 -11.07 19.69
N ASP A 61 -12.92 -12.32 19.75
CA ASP A 61 -12.48 -12.99 20.98
C ASP A 61 -11.28 -12.27 21.61
N PHE A 62 -10.30 -11.89 20.81
CA PHE A 62 -9.14 -11.13 21.27
C PHE A 62 -9.56 -9.77 21.85
N SER A 63 -10.40 -9.03 21.14
CA SER A 63 -10.91 -7.73 21.59
C SER A 63 -11.66 -7.83 22.90
N SER A 64 -12.48 -8.88 23.07
CA SER A 64 -13.17 -9.18 24.32
C SER A 64 -12.19 -9.51 25.45
N THR A 65 -11.19 -10.33 25.17
CA THR A 65 -10.17 -10.76 26.16
C THR A 65 -9.36 -9.58 26.70
N VAL A 66 -8.96 -8.63 25.84
CA VAL A 66 -8.21 -7.43 26.27
C VAL A 66 -9.11 -6.31 26.81
N GLY A 67 -10.43 -6.52 26.87
CA GLY A 67 -11.39 -5.54 27.37
C GLY A 67 -11.58 -4.33 26.47
N PHE A 68 -11.39 -4.49 25.16
CA PHE A 68 -11.65 -3.44 24.17
C PHE A 68 -13.14 -3.38 23.84
N TRP A 69 -13.80 -2.33 24.29
CA TRP A 69 -15.24 -2.16 24.09
C TRP A 69 -15.54 -1.41 22.80
N ALA A 70 -16.07 -2.13 21.84
CA ALA A 70 -16.58 -1.59 20.59
C ALA A 70 -17.86 -2.32 20.18
N ASP A 71 -18.68 -1.69 19.37
CA ASP A 71 -19.84 -2.33 18.73
C ASP A 71 -19.31 -3.22 17.60
N MET A 72 -19.21 -4.51 17.90
CA MET A 72 -18.80 -5.55 16.96
C MET A 72 -19.96 -6.08 16.11
N ASP A 73 -21.20 -5.82 16.54
CA ASP A 73 -22.41 -6.30 15.85
C ASP A 73 -22.74 -5.43 14.62
N ASN A 74 -22.39 -4.13 14.68
CA ASN A 74 -22.64 -3.18 13.62
C ASN A 74 -21.35 -2.50 13.12
N PRO A 75 -20.35 -3.27 12.65
CA PRO A 75 -19.09 -2.71 12.18
C PRO A 75 -19.30 -1.94 10.87
N TYR A 76 -18.36 -1.06 10.52
CA TYR A 76 -18.21 -0.67 9.12
C TYR A 76 -17.28 -1.65 8.39
N VAL A 77 -17.55 -1.86 7.12
CA VAL A 77 -16.79 -2.76 6.25
C VAL A 77 -16.39 -1.98 5.00
N THR A 78 -15.10 -1.91 4.70
CA THR A 78 -14.62 -1.00 3.66
C THR A 78 -15.02 -1.39 2.25
N TYR A 79 -15.42 -2.66 1.98
CA TYR A 79 -15.97 -3.05 0.69
C TYR A 79 -17.48 -2.85 0.56
N ASP A 80 -18.19 -2.45 1.61
CA ASP A 80 -19.62 -2.18 1.53
C ASP A 80 -19.92 -0.91 0.75
N ASN A 81 -20.97 -0.94 -0.06
CA ASN A 81 -21.35 0.19 -0.91
C ASN A 81 -21.59 1.48 -0.12
N ASN A 82 -22.18 1.40 1.07
CA ASN A 82 -22.40 2.56 1.93
C ASN A 82 -21.10 3.24 2.36
N PHE A 83 -20.05 2.44 2.62
CA PHE A 83 -18.74 2.98 2.94
C PHE A 83 -18.09 3.62 1.70
N ILE A 84 -18.10 2.91 0.58
CA ILE A 84 -17.55 3.36 -0.70
C ILE A 84 -18.23 4.66 -1.16
N GLU A 85 -19.55 4.75 -1.07
CA GLU A 85 -20.32 5.96 -1.43
C GLU A 85 -19.90 7.15 -0.56
N SER A 86 -19.74 6.95 0.74
CA SER A 86 -19.30 8.00 1.67
C SER A 86 -17.88 8.48 1.37
N GLU A 87 -16.97 7.57 1.01
CA GLU A 87 -15.61 7.89 0.60
C GLU A 87 -15.60 8.70 -0.72
N TRP A 88 -16.36 8.28 -1.72
CA TRP A 88 -16.51 9.00 -2.98
C TRP A 88 -17.11 10.39 -2.77
N TRP A 89 -18.10 10.52 -1.88
CA TRP A 89 -18.63 11.82 -1.52
C TRP A 89 -17.54 12.73 -0.93
N ALA A 90 -16.74 12.24 0.01
CA ALA A 90 -15.65 13.00 0.61
C ALA A 90 -14.60 13.42 -0.43
N LEU A 91 -14.19 12.51 -1.32
CA LEU A 91 -13.26 12.80 -2.42
C LEU A 91 -13.82 13.87 -3.36
N LYS A 92 -15.13 13.80 -3.66
CA LYS A 92 -15.81 14.82 -4.46
C LYS A 92 -15.77 16.21 -3.82
N GLN A 93 -15.95 16.30 -2.49
CA GLN A 93 -15.84 17.59 -1.78
C GLN A 93 -14.41 18.16 -1.88
N ILE A 94 -13.39 17.30 -1.83
CA ILE A 94 -11.98 17.71 -1.97
C ILE A 94 -11.72 18.16 -3.41
N TRP A 95 -12.23 17.43 -4.38
CA TRP A 95 -12.14 17.77 -5.81
C TRP A 95 -12.77 19.12 -6.12
N ASP A 96 -13.99 19.36 -5.66
CA ASP A 96 -14.74 20.59 -5.90
C ASP A 96 -14.03 21.84 -5.31
N LYS A 97 -13.19 21.63 -4.30
CA LYS A 97 -12.32 22.66 -3.71
C LYS A 97 -10.99 22.85 -4.46
N GLY A 98 -10.73 22.10 -5.52
CA GLY A 98 -9.47 22.15 -6.28
C GLY A 98 -8.25 21.62 -5.52
N LEU A 99 -8.45 20.85 -4.45
CA LEU A 99 -7.38 20.30 -3.61
C LEU A 99 -6.88 18.93 -4.09
N LEU A 100 -7.61 18.27 -4.97
CA LEU A 100 -7.20 17.02 -5.61
C LEU A 100 -6.67 17.33 -7.00
N TYR A 101 -5.42 16.98 -7.25
CA TYR A 101 -4.75 17.24 -8.52
C TYR A 101 -3.83 16.07 -8.92
N LYS A 102 -3.53 15.97 -10.21
CA LYS A 102 -2.58 15.00 -10.74
C LYS A 102 -1.15 15.53 -10.54
N GLY A 103 -0.34 14.78 -9.81
CA GLY A 103 1.05 15.17 -9.50
C GLY A 103 2.02 13.99 -9.64
N PHE A 104 3.31 14.29 -9.49
CA PHE A 104 4.38 13.29 -9.51
C PHE A 104 5.04 13.21 -8.13
N LYS A 105 5.36 12.00 -7.71
CA LYS A 105 6.08 11.74 -6.46
C LYS A 105 7.02 10.55 -6.66
N ILE A 106 8.23 10.66 -6.13
CA ILE A 106 9.16 9.53 -6.05
C ILE A 106 8.69 8.60 -4.92
N VAL A 107 8.42 7.35 -5.27
CA VAL A 107 7.99 6.32 -4.31
C VAL A 107 8.72 5.01 -4.58
N PRO A 108 8.99 4.18 -3.57
CA PRO A 108 9.39 2.80 -3.76
C PRO A 108 8.31 2.04 -4.55
N TYR A 109 8.73 1.11 -5.39
CA TYR A 109 7.83 0.36 -6.26
C TYR A 109 8.19 -1.12 -6.25
N CYS A 110 7.20 -1.99 -6.10
CA CYS A 110 7.37 -3.44 -6.17
C CYS A 110 7.10 -3.92 -7.59
N PRO A 111 8.11 -4.41 -8.35
CA PRO A 111 7.90 -4.90 -9.71
C PRO A 111 7.07 -6.19 -9.77
N ARG A 112 7.07 -7.02 -8.72
CA ARG A 112 6.24 -8.23 -8.64
C ARG A 112 4.76 -7.90 -8.49
N CYS A 113 4.45 -7.03 -7.55
CA CYS A 113 3.05 -6.66 -7.25
C CYS A 113 2.51 -5.61 -8.23
N GLY A 114 3.38 -4.89 -8.95
CA GLY A 114 2.98 -3.80 -9.84
C GLY A 114 2.42 -2.58 -9.11
N THR A 115 2.80 -2.39 -7.84
CA THR A 115 2.24 -1.34 -6.97
C THR A 115 3.33 -0.49 -6.31
N PRO A 116 3.05 0.80 -6.03
CA PRO A 116 3.89 1.58 -5.14
C PRO A 116 3.80 1.03 -3.71
N LEU A 117 4.87 1.21 -2.94
CA LEU A 117 4.97 0.78 -1.55
C LEU A 117 4.90 1.98 -0.61
N SER A 118 4.22 1.80 0.51
CA SER A 118 4.24 2.74 1.62
C SER A 118 5.58 2.68 2.38
N SER A 119 5.90 3.73 3.13
CA SER A 119 7.09 3.74 3.99
C SER A 119 7.06 2.63 5.05
N HIS A 120 5.87 2.24 5.51
CA HIS A 120 5.71 1.16 6.48
C HIS A 120 6.06 -0.21 5.88
N GLU A 121 5.62 -0.50 4.66
CA GLU A 121 5.96 -1.73 3.94
C GLU A 121 7.46 -1.82 3.67
N VAL A 122 8.08 -0.72 3.23
CA VAL A 122 9.53 -0.65 2.99
C VAL A 122 10.30 -0.88 4.28
N ALA A 123 9.87 -0.31 5.41
CA ALA A 123 10.53 -0.46 6.70
C ALA A 123 10.62 -1.92 7.18
N GLN A 124 9.66 -2.76 6.82
CA GLN A 124 9.65 -4.18 7.17
C GLN A 124 10.62 -5.02 6.32
N GLY A 125 11.05 -4.52 5.18
CA GLY A 125 11.87 -5.23 4.20
C GLY A 125 13.38 -4.96 4.28
N TYR A 126 13.85 -4.15 5.22
CA TYR A 126 15.29 -3.85 5.34
C TYR A 126 16.10 -5.07 5.70
N LYS A 127 17.15 -5.34 4.90
CA LYS A 127 18.16 -6.36 5.16
C LYS A 127 19.50 -5.96 4.56
N THR A 128 20.56 -6.48 5.15
CA THR A 128 21.91 -6.32 4.61
C THR A 128 22.09 -7.21 3.39
N LEU A 129 22.37 -6.60 2.25
CA LEU A 129 22.65 -7.27 0.99
C LEU A 129 24.07 -6.93 0.53
N LYS A 130 24.70 -7.88 -0.15
CA LYS A 130 25.99 -7.65 -0.82
C LYS A 130 25.73 -7.50 -2.32
N GLU A 131 25.86 -6.27 -2.80
CA GLU A 131 25.58 -5.93 -4.18
C GLU A 131 26.78 -5.25 -4.86
N ARG A 132 26.84 -5.35 -6.19
CA ARG A 132 27.81 -4.63 -7.00
C ARG A 132 27.32 -3.19 -7.20
N THR A 133 28.15 -2.21 -6.84
CA THR A 133 27.86 -0.79 -7.00
C THR A 133 28.79 -0.15 -8.03
N ALA A 134 28.41 1.01 -8.53
CA ALA A 134 29.25 1.81 -9.44
C ALA A 134 29.42 3.24 -8.90
N VAL A 135 30.62 3.78 -9.09
CA VAL A 135 30.90 5.21 -8.92
C VAL A 135 31.17 5.79 -10.30
N VAL A 136 30.36 6.73 -10.72
CA VAL A 136 30.42 7.35 -12.04
C VAL A 136 31.00 8.75 -11.93
N ARG A 137 31.87 9.10 -12.84
CA ARG A 137 32.49 10.44 -12.97
C ARG A 137 31.77 11.24 -14.05
N PHE A 138 31.23 12.39 -13.66
CA PHE A 138 30.64 13.37 -14.59
C PHE A 138 31.56 14.57 -14.70
N LYS A 139 32.11 14.80 -15.91
CA LYS A 139 33.05 15.89 -16.12
C LYS A 139 32.36 17.26 -16.03
N ILE A 140 32.97 18.20 -15.32
CA ILE A 140 32.53 19.58 -15.29
C ILE A 140 32.98 20.29 -16.56
N VAL A 141 32.07 21.02 -17.18
CA VAL A 141 32.35 21.77 -18.41
C VAL A 141 33.26 22.94 -18.09
N GLY A 142 34.40 23.03 -18.79
CA GLY A 142 35.37 24.11 -18.62
C GLY A 142 36.39 23.92 -17.49
N GLU A 143 36.29 22.81 -16.74
CA GLU A 143 37.23 22.52 -15.64
C GLU A 143 37.82 21.11 -15.76
N ASP A 144 39.02 20.92 -15.21
CA ASP A 144 39.60 19.58 -15.06
C ASP A 144 39.19 18.94 -13.73
N ALA A 145 37.89 18.89 -13.54
CA ALA A 145 37.24 18.35 -12.35
C ALA A 145 36.03 17.49 -12.70
N TYR A 146 35.57 16.66 -11.74
CA TYR A 146 34.48 15.73 -11.92
C TYR A 146 33.59 15.70 -10.69
N PHE A 147 32.29 15.65 -10.93
CA PHE A 147 31.36 15.17 -9.89
C PHE A 147 31.41 13.63 -9.82
N LEU A 148 31.35 13.10 -8.62
CA LEU A 148 31.27 11.67 -8.38
C LEU A 148 29.85 11.33 -7.91
N ALA A 149 29.20 10.40 -8.59
CA ALA A 149 27.90 9.88 -8.20
C ALA A 149 27.98 8.38 -7.96
N TRP A 150 27.63 7.96 -6.78
CA TRP A 150 27.53 6.54 -6.40
C TRP A 150 26.12 6.02 -6.65
N THR A 151 26.02 4.80 -7.20
CA THR A 151 24.74 4.15 -7.45
C THR A 151 24.82 2.64 -7.24
N THR A 152 23.72 2.06 -6.71
CA THR A 152 23.49 0.60 -6.68
C THR A 152 22.76 0.11 -7.93
N THR A 153 22.23 1.02 -8.76
CA THR A 153 21.41 0.72 -9.92
C THR A 153 22.00 1.35 -11.20
N PRO A 154 23.18 0.88 -11.69
CA PRO A 154 23.90 1.52 -12.79
C PRO A 154 23.13 1.56 -14.11
N TRP A 155 22.12 0.70 -14.31
CA TRP A 155 21.24 0.73 -15.48
C TRP A 155 20.40 2.01 -15.57
N THR A 156 20.16 2.73 -14.47
CA THR A 156 19.46 4.01 -14.47
C THR A 156 20.25 5.14 -15.14
N LEU A 157 21.54 4.98 -15.36
CA LEU A 157 22.40 5.96 -16.04
C LEU A 157 21.93 6.26 -17.46
N CYS A 158 21.28 5.31 -18.15
CA CYS A 158 20.71 5.53 -19.48
C CYS A 158 19.61 6.61 -19.50
N SER A 159 18.98 6.86 -18.36
CA SER A 159 17.90 7.85 -18.18
C SER A 159 18.33 9.05 -17.34
N ASN A 160 19.63 9.16 -17.02
CA ASN A 160 20.12 10.26 -16.20
C ASN A 160 20.17 11.56 -17.00
N ILE A 161 19.51 12.60 -16.50
CA ILE A 161 19.43 13.91 -17.16
C ILE A 161 20.30 14.95 -16.44
N ALA A 162 20.37 14.91 -15.12
CA ALA A 162 21.05 15.92 -14.30
C ALA A 162 21.60 15.33 -13.00
N LEU A 163 22.52 16.06 -12.38
CA LEU A 163 22.96 15.82 -11.01
C LEU A 163 22.32 16.88 -10.10
N CYS A 164 21.80 16.43 -8.96
CA CYS A 164 21.31 17.31 -7.93
C CYS A 164 22.39 17.43 -6.86
N VAL A 165 22.79 18.65 -6.58
CA VAL A 165 23.81 18.99 -5.56
C VAL A 165 23.18 19.87 -4.49
N ASN A 166 23.76 19.83 -3.28
CA ASN A 166 23.32 20.66 -2.15
C ASN A 166 24.09 21.97 -2.16
#